data_e32bf9cca61c730bafd559f33f0639e4
#
_entry.id   e32bf9cca61c730bafd559f33f0639e4
#
_cell.length_a   1.000
_cell.length_b   1.000
_cell.length_c   1.000
_cell.angle_alpha   90.00
_cell.angle_beta   90.00
_cell.angle_gamma   90.00
#
_symmetry.space_group_name_H-M   'P 1'
#
loop_
_entity.id
_entity.type
_entity.pdbx_description
1 polymer ?
#
loop_
_entity_poly.entity_id
_entity_poly.type
_entity_poly.pdbx_seq_one_letter_code
_entity_poly.pdbx_strand_id
1 'polypeptide(L)'
;SLIHNLQSPNTIKNFFLKNLFWSAKSFHLEAQAIQNNAKNFTLELQGEQQKLLDFTNHLSQSLPLSLQWAFKELHILENLSQNNKISPNNEISNFLTPIELQEITHKQSPNFCNLWQNFIDFKLEKITLLKDNQKLPLKHAKDLQESLSFLSQLLKEGKSIFIKTIFGKKELLLLDEKNPTKINTPYLFMPFCLNNAQSIFRISNEESQALATLEKPIIHLKPKAILKDFFCLDEVPCILPFDPILLLLTKFLESYSGLYLLEPREKIQNGICYFIKEEKSPLTITVAKNSLILQHTAQK
;
A
#
# COMPACT_ATOMS: atom_id res chain seq x y z
N SER A 1 2.34 12.49 23.00
CA SER A 1 2.21 11.01 22.95
C SER A 1 1.14 10.50 21.96
N LEU A 2 1.04 11.15 20.79
CA LEU A 2 0.01 10.86 19.77
C LEU A 2 0.44 9.81 18.73
N ILE A 3 1.65 9.26 18.87
CA ILE A 3 2.29 8.42 17.83
C ILE A 3 2.11 6.89 18.09
N HIS A 4 1.40 6.49 19.14
CA HIS A 4 1.38 5.09 19.59
C HIS A 4 0.51 4.11 18.78
N ASN A 5 -0.16 4.52 17.70
CA ASN A 5 -1.00 3.63 16.90
C ASN A 5 -0.64 3.55 15.41
N LEU A 6 0.35 4.28 14.94
CA LEU A 6 1.03 3.97 13.69
C LEU A 6 1.80 2.67 13.88
N GLN A 7 1.96 1.89 12.84
CA GLN A 7 2.91 0.77 12.86
C GLN A 7 4.18 1.26 13.53
N SER A 8 4.78 0.44 14.40
CA SER A 8 5.89 0.89 15.26
C SER A 8 6.92 1.61 14.38
N PRO A 9 7.45 2.75 14.80
CA PRO A 9 8.50 3.47 14.06
C PRO A 9 9.67 2.55 13.67
N ASN A 10 9.90 1.49 14.45
CA ASN A 10 10.89 0.47 14.17
C ASN A 10 10.53 -0.41 12.97
N THR A 11 9.26 -0.73 12.74
CA THR A 11 8.82 -1.53 11.58
C THR A 11 9.04 -0.75 10.29
N ILE A 12 8.68 0.53 10.26
CA ILE A 12 8.90 1.41 9.09
C ILE A 12 10.41 1.61 8.86
N LYS A 13 11.18 1.88 9.91
CA LYS A 13 12.63 1.98 9.84
C LYS A 13 13.26 0.71 9.24
N ASN A 14 12.85 -0.45 9.74
CA ASN A 14 13.35 -1.74 9.27
C ASN A 14 13.00 -1.96 7.79
N PHE A 15 11.81 -1.56 7.38
CA PHE A 15 11.39 -1.59 5.98
C PHE A 15 12.30 -0.70 5.09
N PHE A 16 12.56 0.55 5.49
CA PHE A 16 13.49 1.42 4.77
C PHE A 16 14.90 0.83 4.71
N LEU A 17 15.41 0.30 5.81
CA LEU A 17 16.72 -0.35 5.84
C LEU A 17 16.79 -1.51 4.83
N LYS A 18 15.81 -2.42 4.84
CA LYS A 18 15.75 -3.55 3.88
C LYS A 18 15.76 -3.06 2.45
N ASN A 19 14.92 -2.07 2.14
CA ASN A 19 14.79 -1.52 0.79
C ASN A 19 16.12 -0.88 0.33
N LEU A 20 16.74 -0.09 1.18
CA LEU A 20 18.01 0.58 0.89
C LEU A 20 19.15 -0.42 0.71
N PHE A 21 19.26 -1.44 1.57
CA PHE A 21 20.28 -2.49 1.42
C PHE A 21 20.08 -3.33 0.17
N TRP A 22 18.83 -3.69 -0.13
CA TRP A 22 18.49 -4.43 -1.35
C TRP A 22 18.83 -3.61 -2.60
N SER A 23 18.45 -2.33 -2.62
CA SER A 23 18.77 -1.42 -3.72
C SER A 23 20.28 -1.25 -3.87
N ALA A 24 21.03 -1.02 -2.79
CA ALA A 24 22.50 -0.90 -2.84
C ALA A 24 23.14 -2.16 -3.44
N LYS A 25 22.66 -3.34 -3.03
CA LYS A 25 23.15 -4.61 -3.58
C LYS A 25 22.87 -4.76 -5.08
N SER A 26 21.73 -4.27 -5.59
CA SER A 26 21.39 -4.32 -7.01
C SER A 26 22.31 -3.43 -7.86
N PHE A 27 22.88 -2.39 -7.27
CA PHE A 27 23.91 -1.53 -7.89
C PHE A 27 25.35 -1.99 -7.60
N HIS A 28 25.53 -3.17 -6.96
CA HIS A 28 26.82 -3.70 -6.55
C HIS A 28 27.64 -2.74 -5.66
N LEU A 29 26.95 -2.06 -4.74
CA LEU A 29 27.53 -1.19 -3.74
C LEU A 29 27.66 -1.92 -2.41
N GLU A 30 28.75 -1.66 -1.69
CA GLU A 30 28.86 -2.01 -0.28
C GLU A 30 28.06 -1.00 0.53
N ALA A 31 27.24 -1.49 1.46
CA ALA A 31 26.35 -0.67 2.26
C ALA A 31 26.46 -1.00 3.73
N GLN A 32 26.48 0.02 4.56
CA GLN A 32 26.31 -0.12 6.01
C GLN A 32 25.39 0.97 6.53
N ALA A 33 24.59 0.65 7.53
CA ALA A 33 23.74 1.62 8.20
C ALA A 33 24.23 1.88 9.62
N ILE A 34 24.16 3.12 10.05
CA ILE A 34 24.60 3.59 11.34
C ILE A 34 23.45 4.27 12.05
N GLN A 35 23.20 3.87 13.29
CA GLN A 35 22.21 4.50 14.14
C GLN A 35 22.83 5.74 14.81
N ASN A 36 22.42 6.93 14.38
CA ASN A 36 22.90 8.17 14.98
C ASN A 36 22.17 8.48 16.30
N ASN A 37 20.85 8.27 16.31
CA ASN A 37 19.99 8.39 17.49
C ASN A 37 18.66 7.65 17.26
N ALA A 38 17.74 7.69 18.21
CA ALA A 38 16.46 6.99 18.10
C ALA A 38 15.61 7.40 16.87
N LYS A 39 15.85 8.61 16.32
CA LYS A 39 15.06 9.19 15.22
C LYS A 39 15.79 9.20 13.87
N ASN A 40 17.11 9.05 13.84
CA ASN A 40 17.93 9.18 12.65
C ASN A 40 18.85 7.99 12.45
N PHE A 41 18.98 7.55 11.22
CA PHE A 41 20.06 6.65 10.81
C PHE A 41 20.72 7.20 9.52
N THR A 42 21.97 6.83 9.29
CA THR A 42 22.72 7.13 8.07
C THR A 42 22.99 5.82 7.34
N LEU A 43 22.75 5.82 6.03
CA LEU A 43 23.25 4.77 5.14
C LEU A 43 24.55 5.26 4.52
N GLU A 44 25.63 4.56 4.77
CA GLU A 44 26.93 4.78 4.14
C GLU A 44 27.11 3.77 3.01
N LEU A 45 27.64 4.25 1.88
CA LEU A 45 27.81 3.47 0.66
C LEU A 45 29.23 3.61 0.17
N GLN A 46 29.79 2.51 -0.33
CA GLN A 46 31.09 2.47 -0.97
C GLN A 46 31.01 1.73 -2.29
N GLY A 47 31.66 2.28 -3.32
CA GLY A 47 31.70 1.69 -4.67
C GLY A 47 32.22 2.67 -5.71
N GLU A 48 32.10 2.28 -6.96
CA GLU A 48 32.47 3.12 -8.10
C GLU A 48 31.60 4.37 -8.18
N GLN A 49 32.20 5.50 -8.53
CA GLN A 49 31.51 6.80 -8.58
C GLN A 49 30.23 6.76 -9.43
N GLN A 50 30.29 6.14 -10.62
CA GLN A 50 29.13 6.05 -11.50
C GLN A 50 27.99 5.25 -10.85
N LYS A 51 28.29 4.13 -10.20
CA LYS A 51 27.28 3.33 -9.49
C LYS A 51 26.64 4.07 -8.32
N LEU A 52 27.42 4.88 -7.60
CA LEU A 52 26.91 5.74 -6.53
C LEU A 52 25.95 6.81 -7.09
N LEU A 53 26.27 7.41 -8.22
CA LEU A 53 25.38 8.36 -8.91
C LEU A 53 24.09 7.69 -9.39
N ASP A 54 24.20 6.53 -10.02
CA ASP A 54 23.05 5.78 -10.53
C ASP A 54 22.14 5.36 -9.38
N PHE A 55 22.70 4.90 -8.26
CA PHE A 55 21.95 4.58 -7.05
C PHE A 55 21.25 5.83 -6.48
N THR A 56 21.91 6.97 -6.41
CA THR A 56 21.32 8.21 -5.89
C THR A 56 20.15 8.66 -6.77
N ASN A 57 20.30 8.59 -8.10
CA ASN A 57 19.23 8.88 -9.05
C ASN A 57 18.07 7.90 -8.91
N HIS A 58 18.35 6.60 -8.72
CA HIS A 58 17.34 5.58 -8.45
C HIS A 58 16.57 5.89 -7.17
N LEU A 59 17.25 6.21 -6.07
CA LEU A 59 16.59 6.55 -4.81
C LEU A 59 15.66 7.75 -4.91
N SER A 60 16.06 8.78 -5.66
CA SER A 60 15.23 9.98 -5.83
C SER A 60 13.86 9.68 -6.47
N GLN A 61 13.77 8.59 -7.23
CA GLN A 61 12.55 8.16 -7.93
C GLN A 61 11.81 7.00 -7.23
N SER A 62 12.53 6.20 -6.45
CA SER A 62 12.01 4.94 -5.89
C SER A 62 11.83 4.95 -4.38
N LEU A 63 12.41 5.94 -3.67
CA LEU A 63 12.26 6.01 -2.22
C LEU A 63 10.79 6.29 -1.85
N PRO A 64 10.13 5.39 -1.13
CA PRO A 64 8.73 5.59 -0.82
C PRO A 64 8.53 6.74 0.16
N LEU A 65 7.42 7.46 0.00
CA LEU A 65 7.00 8.50 0.95
C LEU A 65 6.53 7.86 2.26
N SER A 66 6.80 8.52 3.38
CA SER A 66 6.31 8.10 4.69
C SER A 66 5.91 9.32 5.52
N LEU A 67 4.93 9.15 6.40
CA LEU A 67 4.53 10.17 7.40
C LEU A 67 5.53 10.28 8.55
N GLN A 68 6.39 9.27 8.72
CA GLN A 68 7.29 9.16 9.87
C GLN A 68 8.76 9.34 9.50
N TRP A 69 9.13 9.02 8.27
CA TRP A 69 10.50 9.04 7.81
C TRP A 69 10.65 9.87 6.54
N ALA A 70 11.67 10.70 6.51
CA ALA A 70 12.03 11.51 5.35
C ALA A 70 13.53 11.46 5.10
N PHE A 71 13.91 11.55 3.83
CA PHE A 71 15.29 11.80 3.44
C PHE A 71 15.70 13.19 3.95
N LYS A 72 16.87 13.28 4.59
CA LYS A 72 17.36 14.52 5.16
C LYS A 72 18.41 15.18 4.28
N GLU A 73 19.51 14.49 4.05
CA GLU A 73 20.68 15.07 3.38
C GLU A 73 21.60 13.97 2.84
N LEU A 74 22.45 14.34 1.89
CA LEU A 74 23.51 13.51 1.29
C LEU A 74 24.86 14.19 1.50
N HIS A 75 25.85 13.42 1.96
CA HIS A 75 27.23 13.89 2.14
C HIS A 75 28.22 12.93 1.47
N ILE A 76 29.32 13.46 1.00
CA ILE A 76 30.48 12.69 0.56
C ILE A 76 31.35 12.46 1.80
N LEU A 77 31.72 11.20 2.04
CA LEU A 77 32.59 10.81 3.16
C LEU A 77 33.95 10.38 2.60
N GLU A 78 35.03 10.71 3.32
CA GLU A 78 36.36 10.23 2.98
C GLU A 78 36.57 8.78 3.41
N ASN A 79 35.96 8.37 4.52
CA ASN A 79 36.04 7.02 5.08
C ASN A 79 34.72 6.55 5.67
N LEU A 80 34.51 5.24 5.66
CA LEU A 80 33.34 4.62 6.31
C LEU A 80 33.50 4.63 7.82
N SER A 81 32.40 4.85 8.52
CA SER A 81 32.36 4.82 9.98
C SER A 81 32.49 3.40 10.54
N GLN A 82 33.15 3.26 11.68
CA GLN A 82 33.38 1.94 12.28
C GLN A 82 32.41 1.58 13.43
N ASN A 83 31.65 2.53 13.93
CA ASN A 83 30.83 2.38 15.14
C ASN A 83 29.33 2.35 14.87
N ASN A 84 28.56 1.75 15.78
CA ASN A 84 27.09 1.78 15.80
C ASN A 84 26.39 1.22 14.56
N LYS A 85 26.98 0.20 13.93
CA LYS A 85 26.37 -0.47 12.78
C LYS A 85 25.05 -1.12 13.14
N ILE A 86 24.04 -0.90 12.32
CA ILE A 86 22.74 -1.55 12.41
C ILE A 86 22.48 -2.37 11.14
N SER A 87 21.77 -3.47 11.30
CA SER A 87 21.31 -4.29 10.19
C SER A 87 19.78 -4.37 10.22
N PRO A 88 19.13 -4.55 9.06
CA PRO A 88 17.71 -4.84 9.06
C PRO A 88 17.46 -6.15 9.81
N ASN A 89 16.43 -6.17 10.65
CA ASN A 89 16.01 -7.40 11.31
C ASN A 89 15.19 -8.28 10.34
N ASN A 90 14.85 -9.50 10.75
CA ASN A 90 14.08 -10.43 9.92
C ASN A 90 12.56 -10.17 9.94
N GLU A 91 12.09 -9.14 10.64
CA GLU A 91 10.68 -8.77 10.62
C GLU A 91 10.28 -8.36 9.21
N ILE A 92 9.24 -9.00 8.71
CA ILE A 92 8.65 -8.73 7.41
C ILE A 92 7.52 -7.71 7.61
N SER A 93 7.53 -6.65 6.84
CA SER A 93 6.48 -5.64 6.89
C SER A 93 5.37 -5.93 5.87
N ASN A 94 4.17 -5.41 6.13
CA ASN A 94 3.04 -5.51 5.20
C ASN A 94 2.90 -4.26 4.32
N PHE A 95 3.91 -3.38 4.29
CA PHE A 95 3.88 -2.18 3.45
C PHE A 95 4.06 -2.51 1.96
N LEU A 96 3.26 -1.85 1.14
CA LEU A 96 3.41 -1.88 -0.32
C LEU A 96 4.24 -0.67 -0.77
N THR A 97 5.27 -0.93 -1.57
CA THR A 97 6.12 0.12 -2.14
C THR A 97 5.75 0.42 -3.59
N PRO A 98 6.14 1.60 -4.10
CA PRO A 98 6.04 1.90 -5.52
C PRO A 98 6.84 0.94 -6.42
N ILE A 99 7.94 0.36 -5.94
CA ILE A 99 8.76 -0.62 -6.68
C ILE A 99 7.97 -1.91 -6.91
N GLU A 100 7.32 -2.43 -5.87
CA GLU A 100 6.45 -3.60 -5.97
C GLU A 100 5.28 -3.35 -6.92
N LEU A 101 4.73 -2.13 -6.88
CA LEU A 101 3.72 -1.68 -7.81
C LEU A 101 4.22 -1.70 -9.26
N GLN A 102 5.43 -1.21 -9.53
CA GLN A 102 6.02 -1.22 -10.87
C GLN A 102 6.31 -2.63 -11.36
N GLU A 103 6.86 -3.50 -10.52
CA GLU A 103 7.16 -4.88 -10.91
C GLU A 103 5.91 -5.70 -11.21
N ILE A 104 4.82 -5.48 -10.48
CA ILE A 104 3.51 -6.09 -10.79
C ILE A 104 2.98 -5.57 -12.12
N THR A 105 3.20 -4.29 -12.44
CA THR A 105 2.74 -3.72 -13.71
C THR A 105 3.53 -4.18 -14.91
N HIS A 106 4.82 -4.43 -14.77
CA HIS A 106 5.71 -4.72 -15.90
C HIS A 106 5.93 -6.21 -16.16
N LYS A 107 5.68 -7.08 -15.19
CA LYS A 107 5.92 -8.52 -15.34
C LYS A 107 4.65 -9.30 -15.00
N GLN A 108 3.97 -9.79 -16.01
CA GLN A 108 3.08 -10.96 -15.89
C GLN A 108 3.88 -12.22 -15.48
N SER A 109 4.96 -12.03 -14.73
CA SER A 109 5.87 -13.09 -14.36
C SER A 109 5.33 -13.86 -13.17
N PRO A 110 5.28 -15.21 -13.22
CA PRO A 110 4.93 -16.02 -12.05
C PRO A 110 5.90 -15.85 -10.87
N ASN A 111 7.00 -15.11 -11.06
CA ASN A 111 8.03 -14.86 -10.06
C ASN A 111 7.75 -13.66 -9.13
N PHE A 112 6.67 -12.90 -9.34
CA PHE A 112 6.35 -11.75 -8.46
C PHE A 112 6.18 -12.17 -7.00
N CYS A 113 5.64 -13.36 -6.73
CA CYS A 113 5.51 -13.90 -5.38
C CYS A 113 6.85 -14.04 -4.65
N ASN A 114 7.92 -14.40 -5.37
CA ASN A 114 9.25 -14.57 -4.78
C ASN A 114 9.89 -13.23 -4.42
N LEU A 115 9.69 -12.20 -5.24
CA LEU A 115 10.19 -10.85 -4.95
C LEU A 115 9.46 -10.26 -3.75
N TRP A 116 8.17 -10.41 -3.67
CA TRP A 116 7.37 -9.90 -2.55
C TRP A 116 7.72 -10.56 -1.22
N GLN A 117 8.07 -11.84 -1.21
CA GLN A 117 8.48 -12.55 0.01
C GLN A 117 9.71 -11.92 0.70
N ASN A 118 10.50 -11.16 -0.03
CA ASN A 118 11.66 -10.46 0.55
C ASN A 118 11.26 -9.19 1.34
N PHE A 119 10.10 -8.60 1.03
CA PHE A 119 9.67 -7.32 1.59
C PHE A 119 8.40 -7.43 2.45
N ILE A 120 7.47 -8.29 2.04
CA ILE A 120 6.18 -8.48 2.71
C ILE A 120 5.95 -9.97 3.00
N ASP A 121 5.19 -10.27 4.05
CA ASP A 121 4.80 -11.65 4.39
C ASP A 121 3.68 -12.15 3.45
N PHE A 122 3.97 -12.21 2.14
CA PHE A 122 3.04 -12.67 1.13
C PHE A 122 3.30 -14.14 0.78
N LYS A 123 2.39 -15.01 1.22
CA LYS A 123 2.48 -16.45 1.00
C LYS A 123 1.16 -16.99 0.47
N LEU A 124 1.23 -17.73 -0.64
CA LEU A 124 0.05 -18.32 -1.28
C LEU A 124 -0.74 -19.24 -0.36
N GLU A 125 -0.07 -20.01 0.48
CA GLU A 125 -0.67 -20.91 1.46
C GLU A 125 -1.57 -20.19 2.50
N LYS A 126 -1.38 -18.87 2.67
CA LYS A 126 -2.21 -18.02 3.52
C LYS A 126 -3.44 -17.47 2.80
N ILE A 127 -3.62 -17.80 1.52
CA ILE A 127 -4.72 -17.30 0.70
C ILE A 127 -5.72 -18.41 0.44
N THR A 128 -7.00 -18.11 0.61
CA THR A 128 -8.09 -19.02 0.33
C THR A 128 -9.16 -18.31 -0.49
N LEU A 129 -9.52 -18.86 -1.64
CA LEU A 129 -10.70 -18.43 -2.39
C LEU A 129 -11.96 -18.96 -1.69
N LEU A 130 -12.95 -18.11 -1.51
CA LEU A 130 -14.31 -18.48 -1.16
C LEU A 130 -15.15 -18.44 -2.44
N LYS A 131 -15.64 -19.58 -2.88
CA LYS A 131 -16.51 -19.71 -4.06
C LYS A 131 -17.76 -20.48 -3.67
N ASP A 132 -18.92 -19.85 -3.78
CA ASP A 132 -20.21 -20.42 -3.40
C ASP A 132 -20.19 -21.04 -1.99
N ASN A 133 -19.59 -20.32 -1.03
CA ASN A 133 -19.33 -20.75 0.36
C ASN A 133 -18.33 -21.91 0.53
N GLN A 134 -17.73 -22.41 -0.53
CA GLN A 134 -16.67 -23.42 -0.46
C GLN A 134 -15.29 -22.74 -0.34
N LYS A 135 -14.46 -23.24 0.57
CA LYS A 135 -13.09 -22.77 0.77
C LYS A 135 -12.11 -23.55 -0.12
N LEU A 136 -11.46 -22.87 -1.01
CA LEU A 136 -10.49 -23.43 -1.94
C LEU A 136 -9.11 -22.83 -1.64
N PRO A 137 -8.18 -23.58 -1.01
CA PRO A 137 -6.82 -23.10 -0.75
C PRO A 137 -6.05 -22.96 -2.06
N LEU A 138 -5.27 -21.91 -2.18
CA LEU A 138 -4.43 -21.66 -3.36
C LEU A 138 -3.07 -22.31 -3.19
N LYS A 139 -2.61 -23.02 -4.23
CA LYS A 139 -1.33 -23.74 -4.21
C LYS A 139 -0.30 -23.11 -5.12
N HIS A 140 -0.75 -22.51 -6.23
CA HIS A 140 0.12 -21.97 -7.26
C HIS A 140 -0.27 -20.51 -7.61
N ALA A 141 0.68 -19.76 -8.15
CA ALA A 141 0.43 -18.38 -8.60
C ALA A 141 -0.68 -18.31 -9.66
N LYS A 142 -0.83 -19.36 -10.49
CA LYS A 142 -1.90 -19.50 -11.48
C LYS A 142 -3.28 -19.55 -10.80
N ASP A 143 -3.42 -20.30 -9.71
CA ASP A 143 -4.68 -20.38 -8.96
C ASP A 143 -5.11 -19.01 -8.44
N LEU A 144 -4.15 -18.19 -7.98
CA LEU A 144 -4.42 -16.83 -7.55
C LEU A 144 -4.89 -15.96 -8.72
N GLN A 145 -4.21 -16.05 -9.87
CA GLN A 145 -4.58 -15.31 -11.09
C GLN A 145 -6.00 -15.65 -11.55
N GLU A 146 -6.34 -16.94 -11.61
CA GLU A 146 -7.68 -17.42 -11.98
C GLU A 146 -8.74 -16.96 -10.97
N SER A 147 -8.40 -17.00 -9.66
CA SER A 147 -9.28 -16.52 -8.59
C SER A 147 -9.56 -15.02 -8.71
N LEU A 148 -8.54 -14.20 -8.93
CA LEU A 148 -8.69 -12.75 -9.07
C LEU A 148 -9.44 -12.40 -10.36
N SER A 149 -9.22 -13.13 -11.46
CA SER A 149 -9.99 -12.99 -12.70
C SER A 149 -11.47 -13.27 -12.46
N PHE A 150 -11.79 -14.38 -11.80
CA PHE A 150 -13.17 -14.74 -11.42
C PHE A 150 -13.83 -13.66 -10.55
N LEU A 151 -13.16 -13.20 -9.50
CA LEU A 151 -13.69 -12.18 -8.60
C LEU A 151 -13.87 -10.84 -9.30
N SER A 152 -12.94 -10.46 -10.20
CA SER A 152 -13.06 -9.24 -11.00
C SER A 152 -14.27 -9.30 -11.95
N GLN A 153 -14.56 -10.48 -12.51
CA GLN A 153 -15.74 -10.65 -13.36
C GLN A 153 -17.04 -10.46 -12.57
N LEU A 154 -17.13 -11.00 -11.35
CA LEU A 154 -18.28 -10.76 -10.48
C LEU A 154 -18.48 -9.27 -10.18
N LEU A 155 -17.40 -8.54 -9.89
CA LEU A 155 -17.47 -7.10 -9.66
C LEU A 155 -17.95 -6.33 -10.92
N LYS A 156 -17.46 -6.70 -12.12
CA LYS A 156 -17.91 -6.12 -13.39
C LYS A 156 -19.38 -6.41 -13.71
N GLU A 157 -19.92 -7.50 -13.18
CA GLU A 157 -21.35 -7.85 -13.27
C GLU A 157 -22.19 -7.11 -12.20
N GLY A 158 -21.61 -6.19 -11.43
CA GLY A 158 -22.29 -5.46 -10.36
C GLY A 158 -22.53 -6.25 -9.10
N LYS A 159 -21.92 -7.43 -8.96
CA LYS A 159 -22.00 -8.26 -7.76
C LYS A 159 -20.94 -7.82 -6.75
N SER A 160 -21.28 -7.86 -5.46
CA SER A 160 -20.30 -7.66 -4.40
C SER A 160 -19.50 -8.92 -4.13
N ILE A 161 -18.27 -8.74 -3.71
CA ILE A 161 -17.40 -9.83 -3.23
C ILE A 161 -16.91 -9.53 -1.82
N PHE A 162 -16.49 -10.56 -1.14
CA PHE A 162 -15.89 -10.45 0.19
C PHE A 162 -14.37 -10.50 0.10
N ILE A 163 -13.70 -9.66 0.89
CA ILE A 163 -12.26 -9.74 1.08
C ILE A 163 -11.91 -9.68 2.56
N LYS A 164 -10.96 -10.51 2.98
CA LYS A 164 -10.30 -10.38 4.28
C LYS A 164 -8.87 -9.92 4.07
N THR A 165 -8.54 -8.75 4.61
CA THR A 165 -7.25 -8.06 4.49
C THR A 165 -6.62 -7.87 5.87
N ILE A 166 -5.46 -7.16 5.91
CA ILE A 166 -4.82 -6.72 7.15
C ILE A 166 -5.72 -5.83 8.02
N PHE A 167 -6.67 -5.09 7.42
CA PHE A 167 -7.63 -4.25 8.13
C PHE A 167 -8.99 -4.92 8.33
N GLY A 168 -8.99 -6.25 8.44
CA GLY A 168 -10.18 -7.03 8.68
C GLY A 168 -10.97 -7.36 7.42
N LYS A 169 -12.25 -7.68 7.62
CA LYS A 169 -13.15 -8.12 6.56
C LYS A 169 -13.85 -6.92 5.92
N LYS A 170 -13.92 -6.92 4.58
CA LYS A 170 -14.65 -5.89 3.82
C LYS A 170 -15.46 -6.53 2.69
N GLU A 171 -16.60 -5.93 2.39
CA GLU A 171 -17.34 -6.14 1.17
C GLU A 171 -16.87 -5.15 0.14
N LEU A 172 -16.58 -5.63 -1.08
CA LEU A 172 -16.14 -4.79 -2.19
C LEU A 172 -17.27 -4.65 -3.21
N LEU A 173 -17.47 -3.43 -3.68
CA LEU A 173 -18.35 -3.10 -4.78
C LEU A 173 -17.63 -2.16 -5.75
N LEU A 174 -17.73 -2.43 -7.04
CA LEU A 174 -17.07 -1.63 -8.08
C LEU A 174 -17.80 -0.29 -8.28
N LEU A 175 -17.03 0.80 -8.42
CA LEU A 175 -17.58 2.05 -8.94
C LEU A 175 -17.83 1.87 -10.44
N ASP A 176 -19.09 1.79 -10.83
CA ASP A 176 -19.50 1.82 -12.23
C ASP A 176 -20.02 3.23 -12.59
N GLU A 177 -19.22 3.97 -13.36
CA GLU A 177 -19.57 5.33 -13.78
C GLU A 177 -20.74 5.38 -14.76
N LYS A 178 -21.08 4.24 -15.37
CA LYS A 178 -22.24 4.15 -16.30
C LYS A 178 -23.54 3.85 -15.55
N ASN A 179 -23.46 3.10 -14.46
CA ASN A 179 -24.60 2.71 -13.64
C ASN A 179 -24.32 2.98 -12.15
N PRO A 180 -24.40 4.25 -11.71
CA PRO A 180 -24.03 4.61 -10.35
C PRO A 180 -24.94 3.93 -9.32
N THR A 181 -24.33 3.13 -8.47
CA THR A 181 -25.03 2.53 -7.33
C THR A 181 -24.97 3.50 -6.15
N LYS A 182 -26.13 3.97 -5.68
CA LYS A 182 -26.19 4.79 -4.47
C LYS A 182 -25.95 3.93 -3.25
N ILE A 183 -24.85 4.20 -2.54
CA ILE A 183 -24.49 3.52 -1.31
C ILE A 183 -24.90 4.38 -0.13
N ASN A 184 -25.92 3.92 0.61
CA ASN A 184 -26.48 4.64 1.77
C ASN A 184 -25.88 4.20 3.11
N THR A 185 -24.94 3.26 3.11
CA THR A 185 -24.21 2.79 4.30
C THR A 185 -22.82 3.43 4.35
N PRO A 186 -22.20 3.56 5.54
CA PRO A 186 -20.83 4.02 5.63
C PRO A 186 -19.89 3.17 4.77
N TYR A 187 -18.99 3.82 4.05
CA TYR A 187 -18.02 3.15 3.18
C TYR A 187 -16.68 3.89 3.21
N LEU A 188 -15.64 3.18 2.83
CA LEU A 188 -14.33 3.70 2.48
C LEU A 188 -14.17 3.56 0.96
N PHE A 189 -13.71 4.58 0.28
CA PHE A 189 -13.47 4.51 -1.16
C PHE A 189 -11.99 4.27 -1.44
N MET A 190 -11.71 3.31 -2.32
CA MET A 190 -10.35 2.97 -2.73
C MET A 190 -10.17 3.24 -4.23
N PRO A 191 -9.65 4.41 -4.62
CA PRO A 191 -9.17 4.61 -5.98
C PRO A 191 -7.99 3.67 -6.26
N PHE A 192 -7.87 3.16 -7.49
CA PHE A 192 -6.85 2.15 -7.81
C PHE A 192 -5.42 2.69 -7.79
N CYS A 193 -5.27 3.98 -8.06
CA CYS A 193 -3.99 4.67 -7.99
C CYS A 193 -4.21 6.17 -7.74
N LEU A 194 -3.12 6.90 -7.59
CA LEU A 194 -3.18 8.35 -7.36
C LEU A 194 -3.81 9.10 -8.54
N ASN A 195 -3.56 8.67 -9.79
CA ASN A 195 -4.17 9.27 -10.97
C ASN A 195 -5.70 9.10 -10.97
N ASN A 196 -6.21 7.93 -10.59
CA ASN A 196 -7.65 7.72 -10.41
C ASN A 196 -8.21 8.62 -9.31
N ALA A 197 -7.51 8.75 -8.18
CA ALA A 197 -7.92 9.66 -7.12
C ALA A 197 -8.00 11.11 -7.62
N GLN A 198 -6.98 11.58 -8.35
CA GLN A 198 -6.94 12.92 -8.95
C GLN A 198 -7.99 13.14 -10.05
N SER A 199 -8.41 12.08 -10.76
CA SER A 199 -9.49 12.17 -11.75
C SER A 199 -10.85 12.36 -11.10
N ILE A 200 -11.09 11.74 -9.95
CA ILE A 200 -12.38 11.71 -9.25
C ILE A 200 -12.52 12.89 -8.27
N PHE A 201 -11.46 13.20 -7.52
CA PHE A 201 -11.49 14.13 -6.40
C PHE A 201 -10.73 15.43 -6.70
N ARG A 202 -11.08 16.48 -5.94
CA ARG A 202 -10.26 17.69 -5.82
C ARG A 202 -9.19 17.42 -4.77
N ILE A 203 -7.94 17.30 -5.18
CA ILE A 203 -6.83 16.91 -4.31
C ILE A 203 -5.72 17.95 -4.41
N SER A 204 -5.24 18.45 -3.28
CA SER A 204 -4.04 19.29 -3.19
C SER A 204 -2.77 18.45 -3.34
N ASN A 205 -1.62 19.09 -3.51
CA ASN A 205 -0.34 18.40 -3.57
C ASN A 205 -0.03 17.68 -2.25
N GLU A 206 -0.34 18.32 -1.11
CA GLU A 206 -0.11 17.79 0.22
C GLU A 206 -1.00 16.56 0.49
N GLU A 207 -2.27 16.62 0.10
CA GLU A 207 -3.18 15.47 0.18
C GLU A 207 -2.71 14.32 -0.72
N SER A 208 -2.23 14.63 -1.92
CA SER A 208 -1.67 13.63 -2.85
C SER A 208 -0.45 12.94 -2.26
N GLN A 209 0.48 13.70 -1.69
CA GLN A 209 1.67 13.15 -1.03
C GLN A 209 1.29 12.30 0.18
N ALA A 210 0.40 12.80 1.03
CA ALA A 210 -0.06 12.06 2.22
C ALA A 210 -0.76 10.75 1.83
N LEU A 211 -1.63 10.76 0.80
CA LEU A 211 -2.33 9.57 0.32
C LEU A 211 -1.36 8.52 -0.24
N ALA A 212 -0.26 8.95 -0.85
CA ALA A 212 0.75 8.09 -1.46
C ALA A 212 1.76 7.49 -0.45
N THR A 213 1.70 7.86 0.83
CA THR A 213 2.63 7.35 1.84
C THR A 213 2.47 5.85 2.12
N LEU A 214 3.52 5.23 2.66
CA LEU A 214 3.55 3.81 3.02
C LEU A 214 2.46 3.42 4.02
N GLU A 215 2.14 4.32 4.91
CA GLU A 215 1.17 4.12 5.98
C GLU A 215 -0.27 4.02 5.48
N LYS A 216 -0.51 4.33 4.20
CA LYS A 216 -1.83 4.27 3.56
C LYS A 216 -2.92 4.88 4.43
N PRO A 217 -2.84 6.18 4.73
CA PRO A 217 -3.84 6.84 5.57
C PRO A 217 -5.18 6.97 4.84
N ILE A 218 -6.24 7.07 5.63
CA ILE A 218 -7.55 7.52 5.15
C ILE A 218 -7.55 9.05 5.11
N ILE A 219 -7.87 9.62 3.95
CA ILE A 219 -8.02 11.06 3.75
C ILE A 219 -9.43 11.34 3.24
N HIS A 220 -10.09 12.33 3.82
CA HIS A 220 -11.40 12.79 3.38
C HIS A 220 -11.22 13.75 2.21
N LEU A 221 -11.71 13.36 1.02
CA LEU A 221 -11.55 14.10 -0.22
C LEU A 221 -12.90 14.56 -0.77
N LYS A 222 -12.92 15.75 -1.37
CA LYS A 222 -14.14 16.31 -2.01
C LYS A 222 -14.24 15.81 -3.44
N PRO A 223 -15.35 15.15 -3.84
CA PRO A 223 -15.57 14.78 -5.24
C PRO A 223 -15.58 16.03 -6.15
N LYS A 224 -15.15 15.86 -7.38
CA LYS A 224 -15.38 16.87 -8.43
C LYS A 224 -16.87 17.03 -8.68
N ALA A 225 -17.31 18.25 -9.03
CA ALA A 225 -18.72 18.58 -9.16
C ALA A 225 -19.49 17.61 -10.08
N ILE A 226 -18.87 17.21 -11.19
CA ILE A 226 -19.46 16.29 -12.17
C ILE A 226 -19.66 14.86 -11.65
N LEU A 227 -18.91 14.48 -10.60
CA LEU A 227 -18.94 13.14 -10.01
C LEU A 227 -19.62 13.12 -8.64
N LYS A 228 -20.15 14.25 -8.17
CA LYS A 228 -20.76 14.36 -6.84
C LYS A 228 -21.94 13.40 -6.66
N ASP A 229 -22.70 13.13 -7.69
CA ASP A 229 -23.88 12.27 -7.63
C ASP A 229 -23.56 10.77 -7.46
N PHE A 230 -22.30 10.38 -7.68
CA PHE A 230 -21.83 9.02 -7.43
C PHE A 230 -21.56 8.76 -5.93
N PHE A 231 -21.36 9.82 -5.16
CA PHE A 231 -21.04 9.76 -3.75
C PHE A 231 -22.13 10.42 -2.93
N CYS A 232 -22.66 9.71 -1.93
CA CYS A 232 -23.68 10.27 -1.02
C CYS A 232 -23.07 11.20 0.04
N LEU A 233 -21.77 11.49 -0.03
CA LEU A 233 -21.01 12.26 0.96
C LEU A 233 -20.37 13.48 0.29
N ASP A 234 -20.38 14.62 0.99
CA ASP A 234 -19.66 15.83 0.55
C ASP A 234 -18.13 15.65 0.63
N GLU A 235 -17.66 14.86 1.60
CA GLU A 235 -16.27 14.43 1.75
C GLU A 235 -16.23 12.92 1.89
N VAL A 236 -15.51 12.27 0.98
CA VAL A 236 -15.42 10.82 0.86
C VAL A 236 -14.14 10.34 1.54
N PRO A 237 -14.21 9.41 2.50
CA PRO A 237 -13.02 8.81 3.08
C PRO A 237 -12.34 7.91 2.04
N CYS A 238 -11.10 8.25 1.66
CA CYS A 238 -10.33 7.60 0.61
C CYS A 238 -9.04 6.97 1.15
N ILE A 239 -8.68 5.81 0.61
CA ILE A 239 -7.43 5.10 0.88
C ILE A 239 -6.90 4.50 -0.42
N LEU A 240 -5.58 4.52 -0.65
CA LEU A 240 -4.99 3.77 -1.76
C LEU A 240 -4.90 2.27 -1.44
N PRO A 241 -4.70 1.39 -2.44
CA PRO A 241 -4.50 -0.03 -2.20
C PRO A 241 -3.44 -0.27 -1.13
N PHE A 242 -3.84 -0.94 -0.06
CA PHE A 242 -3.03 -1.15 1.15
C PHE A 242 -2.68 -2.62 1.40
N ASP A 243 -3.19 -3.51 0.57
CA ASP A 243 -3.05 -4.95 0.70
C ASP A 243 -2.63 -5.55 -0.66
N PRO A 244 -1.73 -6.55 -0.68
CA PRO A 244 -1.29 -7.19 -1.92
C PRO A 244 -2.42 -7.74 -2.78
N ILE A 245 -3.45 -8.33 -2.16
CA ILE A 245 -4.59 -8.90 -2.88
C ILE A 245 -5.41 -7.79 -3.54
N LEU A 246 -5.69 -6.70 -2.81
CA LEU A 246 -6.37 -5.54 -3.37
C LEU A 246 -5.60 -4.96 -4.56
N LEU A 247 -4.28 -4.83 -4.40
CA LEU A 247 -3.42 -4.32 -5.45
C LEU A 247 -3.44 -5.22 -6.70
N LEU A 248 -3.33 -6.53 -6.53
CA LEU A 248 -3.42 -7.48 -7.65
C LEU A 248 -4.80 -7.45 -8.31
N LEU A 249 -5.87 -7.32 -7.52
CA LEU A 249 -7.23 -7.24 -8.04
C LEU A 249 -7.43 -6.00 -8.95
N THR A 250 -6.81 -4.86 -8.62
CA THR A 250 -6.92 -3.65 -9.44
C THR A 250 -6.42 -3.86 -10.87
N LYS A 251 -5.47 -4.79 -11.09
CA LYS A 251 -4.97 -5.13 -12.42
C LYS A 251 -6.02 -5.73 -13.35
N PHE A 252 -6.95 -6.47 -12.79
CA PHE A 252 -8.07 -7.06 -13.54
C PHE A 252 -9.22 -6.06 -13.75
N LEU A 253 -9.11 -4.87 -13.16
CA LEU A 253 -10.11 -3.81 -13.16
C LEU A 253 -9.58 -2.48 -13.77
N GLU A 254 -8.53 -2.52 -14.59
CA GLU A 254 -7.84 -1.32 -15.11
C GLU A 254 -8.74 -0.31 -15.86
N SER A 255 -9.85 -0.78 -16.41
CA SER A 255 -10.83 0.10 -17.07
C SER A 255 -11.78 0.86 -16.13
N TYR A 256 -11.63 0.66 -14.83
CA TYR A 256 -12.42 1.29 -13.77
C TYR A 256 -11.54 2.18 -12.89
N SER A 257 -12.17 2.98 -12.03
CA SER A 257 -11.46 4.02 -11.28
C SER A 257 -11.32 3.71 -9.78
N GLY A 258 -12.13 2.81 -9.22
CA GLY A 258 -12.06 2.48 -7.79
C GLY A 258 -13.11 1.50 -7.30
N LEU A 259 -13.00 1.17 -6.01
CA LEU A 259 -13.87 0.26 -5.27
C LEU A 259 -14.43 0.95 -4.03
N TYR A 260 -15.67 0.63 -3.70
CA TYR A 260 -16.23 0.86 -2.38
C TYR A 260 -15.88 -0.31 -1.46
N LEU A 261 -15.40 0.00 -0.27
CA LEU A 261 -15.13 -0.95 0.80
C LEU A 261 -16.16 -0.73 1.89
N LEU A 262 -17.04 -1.70 2.09
CA LEU A 262 -18.16 -1.64 3.03
C LEU A 262 -17.94 -2.63 4.17
N GLU A 263 -18.66 -2.44 5.27
CA GLU A 263 -18.78 -3.50 6.25
C GLU A 263 -19.53 -4.70 5.65
N PRO A 264 -19.02 -5.92 5.83
CA PRO A 264 -19.55 -7.08 5.12
C PRO A 264 -20.95 -7.44 5.59
N ARG A 265 -21.84 -7.68 4.62
CA ARG A 265 -23.16 -8.26 4.86
C ARG A 265 -23.05 -9.77 5.04
N GLU A 266 -23.96 -10.38 5.83
CA GLU A 266 -23.86 -11.79 6.22
C GLU A 266 -23.97 -12.82 5.08
N LYS A 267 -24.38 -12.41 3.86
CA LYS A 267 -24.73 -13.33 2.76
C LYS A 267 -23.80 -13.32 1.55
N ILE A 268 -22.58 -12.83 1.68
CA ILE A 268 -21.64 -12.83 0.54
C ILE A 268 -21.01 -14.21 0.40
N GLN A 269 -21.24 -14.87 -0.73
CA GLN A 269 -20.84 -16.25 -1.00
C GLN A 269 -19.46 -16.38 -1.67
N ASN A 270 -19.00 -15.29 -2.31
CA ASN A 270 -17.78 -15.29 -3.09
C ASN A 270 -16.78 -14.25 -2.58
N GLY A 271 -15.51 -14.62 -2.51
CA GLY A 271 -14.49 -13.70 -2.04
C GLY A 271 -13.12 -14.36 -1.88
N ILE A 272 -12.21 -13.63 -1.25
CA ILE A 272 -10.87 -14.09 -0.98
C ILE A 272 -10.45 -13.73 0.44
N CYS A 273 -9.84 -14.67 1.13
CA CYS A 273 -9.31 -14.49 2.47
C CYS A 273 -7.79 -14.57 2.43
N TYR A 274 -7.13 -13.51 2.89
CA TYR A 274 -5.72 -13.51 3.16
C TYR A 274 -5.50 -13.62 4.67
N PHE A 275 -4.97 -14.75 5.13
CA PHE A 275 -4.80 -15.06 6.55
C PHE A 275 -3.45 -14.53 7.05
N ILE A 276 -3.44 -13.25 7.40
CA ILE A 276 -2.33 -12.58 8.06
C ILE A 276 -2.81 -12.00 9.39
N LYS A 277 -1.86 -11.58 10.21
CA LYS A 277 -2.17 -10.86 11.46
C LYS A 277 -2.91 -9.58 11.10
N GLU A 278 -4.10 -9.43 11.64
CA GLU A 278 -4.86 -8.20 11.47
C GLU A 278 -4.14 -7.05 12.17
N GLU A 279 -4.07 -5.92 11.49
CA GLU A 279 -3.55 -4.69 12.03
C GLU A 279 -4.71 -3.80 12.51
N LYS A 280 -4.37 -2.79 13.27
CA LYS A 280 -5.34 -1.77 13.65
C LYS A 280 -5.80 -1.02 12.41
N SER A 281 -7.01 -0.47 12.48
CA SER A 281 -7.56 0.38 11.42
C SER A 281 -6.57 1.42 10.94
N PRO A 282 -6.57 1.74 9.65
CA PRO A 282 -5.67 2.74 9.09
C PRO A 282 -5.88 4.10 9.77
N LEU A 283 -4.83 4.89 9.80
CA LEU A 283 -4.84 6.22 10.36
C LEU A 283 -5.73 7.13 9.50
N THR A 284 -6.62 7.90 10.12
CA THR A 284 -7.34 8.97 9.43
C THR A 284 -6.58 10.29 9.58
N ILE A 285 -6.36 10.98 8.46
CA ILE A 285 -5.60 12.23 8.39
C ILE A 285 -6.48 13.32 7.78
N THR A 286 -6.45 14.48 8.41
CA THR A 286 -6.93 15.74 7.82
C THR A 286 -5.73 16.58 7.44
N VAL A 287 -5.66 16.98 6.18
CA VAL A 287 -4.62 17.87 5.67
C VAL A 287 -5.13 19.30 5.76
N ALA A 288 -4.58 20.09 6.69
CA ALA A 288 -4.81 21.52 6.76
C ALA A 288 -3.71 22.28 6.01
N LYS A 289 -4.01 23.50 5.57
CA LYS A 289 -3.04 24.36 4.86
C LYS A 289 -1.75 24.47 5.68
N ASN A 290 -0.64 23.95 5.15
CA ASN A 290 0.69 23.89 5.75
C ASN A 290 0.83 23.03 7.02
N SER A 291 -0.11 22.14 7.32
CA SER A 291 0.01 21.22 8.45
C SER A 291 -0.75 19.92 8.23
N LEU A 292 -0.27 18.86 8.84
CA LEU A 292 -0.85 17.54 8.84
C LEU A 292 -1.48 17.28 10.19
N ILE A 293 -2.80 17.09 10.23
CA ILE A 293 -3.52 16.78 11.48
C ILE A 293 -3.81 15.28 11.46
N LEU A 294 -3.21 14.57 12.42
CA LEU A 294 -3.44 13.15 12.62
C LEU A 294 -4.68 12.96 13.50
N GLN A 295 -5.70 12.31 12.97
CA GLN A 295 -6.88 11.91 13.74
C GLN A 295 -6.90 10.39 13.87
N HIS A 296 -7.08 9.91 15.11
CA HIS A 296 -7.34 8.50 15.33
C HIS A 296 -8.83 8.23 15.13
N THR A 297 -9.17 7.29 14.26
CA THR A 297 -10.50 6.68 14.28
C THR A 297 -10.63 5.90 15.57
N ALA A 298 -11.39 6.43 16.53
CA ALA A 298 -11.83 5.65 17.67
C ALA A 298 -12.65 4.46 17.11
N GLN A 299 -12.21 3.24 17.36
CA GLN A 299 -13.08 2.08 17.20
C GLN A 299 -14.24 2.26 18.18
N LYS A 300 -15.47 2.37 17.65
CA LYS A 300 -16.68 2.15 18.43
C LYS A 300 -16.92 0.66 18.60
#